data_afc0cf2967ae84ee8dbb282b05cca7b6
#
_entry.id   afc0cf2967ae84ee8dbb282b05cca7b6
#
_cell.length_a   1.000
_cell.length_b   1.000
_cell.length_c   1.000
_cell.angle_alpha   90.00
_cell.angle_beta   90.00
_cell.angle_gamma   90.00
#
_symmetry.space_group_name_H-M   'P 1'
#
loop_
_entity.id
_entity.type
_entity.pdbx_description
1 polymer ?
#
loop_
_entity_poly.entity_id
_entity_poly.type
_entity_poly.pdbx_seq_one_letter_code
_entity_poly.pdbx_strand_id
1 'polypeptide(L)'
;MANRVGGARPQNIGHTIRVFVSYLGHAKKRLMLVALLVSISGLTALLGTYMIKPVVAAVGRGDVNAFTNLIVFTAVVYAIGALTSVGYTQIMVRAAQRIVFDIRRDLFEHIESLPLKFFDQRTRGDIMSFFTNDVDTISEALNNSFANLVLAFIQMVGTLVLLIVLNWQLTLITVLFDVLIVIYARYASKRSAKHYSVQQKSLGVLNGFAEETISGLKVVKVFNHEDANFTDFQKVNEELRHSGTSAQGYAATMVPITVSLTYINYAVVTVVGALLAVNGHADVASLASYLVFVRQAAMPFNQFTQLSNFLLTALAGAERIFAVMEMTPEIDEGKVDLVRVSGYESGEESWAWVTPSGEKTPLAGDVRFDDVTFGYDDDQTVLANLTLFAKPGQKIAFVGSTGAGKTTITNLINRFYDVRSGTITYDGIPINDIKKSALRSSLGIVLQDTHLFTGTIADNIRFGKLDATDDEVIAAAKIANADKFIRRMPRGYNTVLTSDGANLSQGQRQLLAIARAAIADPPVLILDEATSSIDTRTEALIEKGMDALMAGRTVFVIAHRLSTVRNSDAIMVLEHGRIIERGTHDELIAKHGEYYQLYTGSRELE
;
A
#
# COMPACT_ATOMS: atom_id res chain seq x y z
N MET A 1 -7.00 16.27 2.39
CA MET A 1 -5.59 16.70 2.11
C MET A 1 -5.00 15.79 1.05
N ALA A 2 -5.20 16.11 -0.22
CA ALA A 2 -4.59 15.42 -1.34
C ALA A 2 -3.10 15.85 -1.40
N ASN A 3 -2.20 15.05 -0.87
CA ASN A 3 -0.80 15.38 -0.83
C ASN A 3 0.04 14.33 -1.57
N ARG A 4 0.62 14.81 -2.70
CA ARG A 4 1.87 14.38 -3.30
C ARG A 4 1.92 13.02 -4.01
N VAL A 5 1.28 12.96 -5.15
CA VAL A 5 1.82 12.19 -6.27
C VAL A 5 2.82 13.10 -6.99
N GLY A 6 4.05 13.10 -6.55
CA GLY A 6 5.15 13.83 -7.18
C GLY A 6 6.42 13.53 -6.40
N GLY A 7 7.36 12.79 -7.00
CA GLY A 7 8.61 12.28 -6.48
C GLY A 7 9.24 13.04 -5.29
N ALA A 8 8.79 12.75 -4.11
CA ALA A 8 9.45 13.20 -2.91
C ALA A 8 10.85 12.59 -2.90
N ARG A 9 11.89 13.45 -2.88
CA ARG A 9 13.26 12.96 -2.65
C ARG A 9 13.31 12.30 -1.29
N PRO A 10 13.98 11.16 -1.15
CA PRO A 10 14.11 10.47 0.12
C PRO A 10 14.74 11.42 1.14
N GLN A 11 14.19 11.45 2.36
CA GLN A 11 14.64 12.33 3.44
C GLN A 11 15.81 11.71 4.20
N ASN A 12 15.79 10.37 4.38
CA ASN A 12 16.82 9.64 5.13
C ASN A 12 17.45 8.53 4.27
N ILE A 13 18.18 8.97 3.22
CA ILE A 13 18.80 8.06 2.24
C ILE A 13 19.72 7.02 2.92
N GLY A 14 20.49 7.44 3.93
CA GLY A 14 21.47 6.54 4.59
C GLY A 14 20.81 5.39 5.33
N HIS A 15 19.69 5.64 6.01
CA HIS A 15 18.93 4.63 6.71
C HIS A 15 18.25 3.69 5.71
N THR A 16 17.55 4.25 4.72
CA THR A 16 16.86 3.48 3.67
C THR A 16 17.81 2.55 2.93
N ILE A 17 19.01 3.02 2.56
CA ILE A 17 20.02 2.18 1.92
C ILE A 17 20.46 1.06 2.85
N ARG A 18 20.66 1.32 4.16
CA ARG A 18 21.08 0.27 5.11
C ARG A 18 20.05 -0.85 5.21
N VAL A 19 18.76 -0.50 5.35
CA VAL A 19 17.66 -1.48 5.39
C VAL A 19 17.56 -2.22 4.05
N PHE A 20 17.65 -1.49 2.93
CA PHE A 20 17.61 -2.09 1.61
C PHE A 20 18.76 -3.07 1.36
N VAL A 21 19.98 -2.73 1.81
CA VAL A 21 21.16 -3.62 1.73
C VAL A 21 20.97 -4.89 2.56
N SER A 22 20.23 -4.86 3.67
CA SER A 22 19.91 -6.08 4.42
C SER A 22 19.09 -7.06 3.59
N TYR A 23 18.09 -6.57 2.83
CA TYR A 23 17.32 -7.40 1.87
C TYR A 23 18.19 -7.91 0.71
N LEU A 24 19.10 -7.07 0.19
CA LEU A 24 20.07 -7.51 -0.82
C LEU A 24 21.00 -8.62 -0.27
N GLY A 25 21.25 -8.62 1.04
CA GLY A 25 22.04 -9.65 1.73
C GLY A 25 21.53 -11.07 1.53
N HIS A 26 20.20 -11.28 1.42
CA HIS A 26 19.60 -12.58 1.14
C HIS A 26 19.97 -13.12 -0.27
N ALA A 27 20.26 -12.24 -1.22
CA ALA A 27 20.62 -12.59 -2.59
C ALA A 27 22.12 -12.33 -2.91
N LYS A 28 22.98 -12.05 -1.90
CA LYS A 28 24.36 -11.58 -2.09
C LYS A 28 25.21 -12.42 -3.05
N LYS A 29 25.09 -13.77 -3.01
CA LYS A 29 25.85 -14.66 -3.92
C LYS A 29 25.41 -14.45 -5.38
N ARG A 30 24.11 -14.29 -5.63
CA ARG A 30 23.57 -14.03 -6.97
C ARG A 30 23.98 -12.65 -7.47
N LEU A 31 23.91 -11.62 -6.61
CA LEU A 31 24.30 -10.25 -6.93
C LEU A 31 25.81 -10.14 -7.22
N MET A 32 26.66 -10.84 -6.48
CA MET A 32 28.10 -10.92 -6.77
C MET A 32 28.34 -11.57 -8.13
N LEU A 33 27.64 -12.66 -8.45
CA LEU A 33 27.73 -13.30 -9.74
C LEU A 33 27.25 -12.38 -10.88
N VAL A 34 26.15 -11.63 -10.67
CA VAL A 34 25.68 -10.60 -11.61
C VAL A 34 26.76 -9.54 -11.82
N ALA A 35 27.36 -9.01 -10.75
CA ALA A 35 28.41 -8.00 -10.85
C ALA A 35 29.63 -8.51 -11.64
N LEU A 36 30.02 -9.77 -11.43
CA LEU A 36 31.10 -10.41 -12.17
C LEU A 36 30.77 -10.53 -13.67
N LEU A 37 29.58 -11.07 -13.98
CA LEU A 37 29.15 -11.28 -15.38
C LEU A 37 28.93 -9.95 -16.12
N VAL A 38 28.40 -8.93 -15.44
CA VAL A 38 28.28 -7.56 -16.00
C VAL A 38 29.66 -6.97 -16.28
N SER A 39 30.63 -7.19 -15.37
CA SER A 39 32.00 -6.71 -15.58
C SER A 39 32.67 -7.39 -16.77
N ILE A 40 32.51 -8.70 -16.92
CA ILE A 40 32.98 -9.43 -18.09
C ILE A 40 32.30 -8.90 -19.38
N SER A 41 30.98 -8.73 -19.37
CA SER A 41 30.23 -8.21 -20.51
C SER A 41 30.67 -6.78 -20.88
N GLY A 42 30.90 -5.89 -19.92
CA GLY A 42 31.39 -4.54 -20.16
C GLY A 42 32.82 -4.52 -20.74
N LEU A 43 33.72 -5.34 -20.17
CA LEU A 43 35.10 -5.45 -20.65
C LEU A 43 35.18 -6.08 -22.05
N THR A 44 34.35 -7.09 -22.34
CA THR A 44 34.30 -7.69 -23.71
C THR A 44 33.78 -6.70 -24.74
N ALA A 45 32.82 -5.85 -24.42
CA ALA A 45 32.34 -4.79 -25.30
C ALA A 45 33.46 -3.77 -25.63
N LEU A 46 34.20 -3.32 -24.59
CA LEU A 46 35.34 -2.42 -24.76
C LEU A 46 36.48 -3.06 -25.55
N LEU A 47 36.83 -4.31 -25.24
CA LEU A 47 37.87 -5.07 -25.95
C LEU A 47 37.48 -5.29 -27.40
N GLY A 48 36.23 -5.67 -27.68
CA GLY A 48 35.72 -5.85 -29.05
C GLY A 48 35.83 -4.57 -29.89
N THR A 49 35.53 -3.40 -29.31
CA THR A 49 35.74 -2.11 -29.98
C THR A 49 37.24 -1.79 -30.16
N TYR A 50 38.09 -2.11 -29.19
CA TYR A 50 39.53 -1.92 -29.29
C TYR A 50 40.16 -2.80 -30.40
N MET A 51 39.62 -4.00 -30.64
CA MET A 51 40.11 -4.92 -31.69
C MET A 51 40.04 -4.35 -33.10
N ILE A 52 39.30 -3.28 -33.33
CA ILE A 52 39.31 -2.55 -34.63
C ILE A 52 40.72 -2.08 -34.95
N LYS A 53 41.51 -1.63 -33.96
CA LYS A 53 42.90 -1.19 -34.19
C LYS A 53 43.78 -2.30 -34.76
N PRO A 54 43.99 -3.48 -34.15
CA PRO A 54 44.86 -4.54 -34.71
C PRO A 54 44.30 -5.12 -36.01
N VAL A 55 42.97 -5.16 -36.20
CA VAL A 55 42.31 -5.61 -37.43
C VAL A 55 42.68 -4.67 -38.60
N VAL A 56 42.50 -3.36 -38.43
CA VAL A 56 42.85 -2.35 -39.44
C VAL A 56 44.37 -2.37 -39.72
N ALA A 57 45.20 -2.55 -38.71
CA ALA A 57 46.65 -2.68 -38.86
C ALA A 57 47.05 -3.93 -39.66
N ALA A 58 46.38 -5.07 -39.51
CA ALA A 58 46.60 -6.28 -40.31
C ALA A 58 46.22 -6.08 -41.76
N VAL A 59 45.09 -5.41 -42.04
CA VAL A 59 44.67 -5.04 -43.39
C VAL A 59 45.73 -4.14 -44.06
N GLY A 60 46.19 -3.11 -43.35
CA GLY A 60 47.21 -2.18 -43.87
C GLY A 60 48.54 -2.86 -44.19
N ARG A 61 48.88 -4.00 -43.56
CA ARG A 61 50.07 -4.80 -43.84
C ARG A 61 49.86 -5.90 -44.90
N GLY A 62 48.62 -6.13 -45.33
CA GLY A 62 48.26 -7.21 -46.23
C GLY A 62 48.36 -8.62 -45.64
N ASP A 63 48.39 -8.75 -44.30
CA ASP A 63 48.54 -10.02 -43.60
C ASP A 63 47.17 -10.69 -43.41
N VAL A 64 46.79 -11.53 -44.35
CA VAL A 64 45.50 -12.25 -44.39
C VAL A 64 45.38 -13.22 -43.20
N ASN A 65 46.47 -13.86 -42.77
CA ASN A 65 46.41 -14.81 -41.65
C ASN A 65 46.18 -14.09 -40.33
N ALA A 66 46.91 -12.99 -40.06
CA ALA A 66 46.67 -12.17 -38.88
C ALA A 66 45.27 -11.58 -38.86
N PHE A 67 44.80 -11.09 -40.02
CA PHE A 67 43.41 -10.58 -40.16
C PHE A 67 42.37 -11.63 -39.77
N THR A 68 42.46 -12.85 -40.35
CA THR A 68 41.52 -13.95 -40.10
C THR A 68 41.53 -14.32 -38.60
N ASN A 69 42.72 -14.49 -38.00
CA ASN A 69 42.83 -14.82 -36.60
C ASN A 69 42.23 -13.74 -35.66
N LEU A 70 42.42 -12.45 -35.98
CA LEU A 70 41.89 -11.34 -35.22
C LEU A 70 40.35 -11.25 -35.35
N ILE A 71 39.80 -11.53 -36.51
CA ILE A 71 38.33 -11.58 -36.70
C ILE A 71 37.72 -12.71 -35.88
N VAL A 72 38.31 -13.93 -35.96
CA VAL A 72 37.84 -15.07 -35.17
C VAL A 72 37.93 -14.76 -33.67
N PHE A 73 39.06 -14.19 -33.20
CA PHE A 73 39.21 -13.77 -31.80
C PHE A 73 38.14 -12.75 -31.39
N THR A 74 37.91 -11.73 -32.23
CA THR A 74 36.86 -10.70 -31.94
C THR A 74 35.48 -11.31 -31.87
N ALA A 75 35.17 -12.26 -32.79
CA ALA A 75 33.91 -12.99 -32.75
C ALA A 75 33.70 -13.78 -31.44
N VAL A 76 34.78 -14.45 -30.98
CA VAL A 76 34.74 -15.16 -29.67
C VAL A 76 34.54 -14.20 -28.53
N VAL A 77 35.22 -13.04 -28.53
CA VAL A 77 35.04 -11.99 -27.48
C VAL A 77 33.58 -11.51 -27.45
N TYR A 78 32.97 -11.22 -28.58
CA TYR A 78 31.57 -10.81 -28.64
C TYR A 78 30.62 -11.95 -28.23
N ALA A 79 30.92 -13.20 -28.60
CA ALA A 79 30.12 -14.36 -28.15
C ALA A 79 30.14 -14.53 -26.64
N ILE A 80 31.31 -14.37 -25.98
CA ILE A 80 31.44 -14.36 -24.51
C ILE A 80 30.62 -13.21 -23.94
N GLY A 81 30.72 -12.00 -24.51
CA GLY A 81 29.94 -10.83 -24.10
C GLY A 81 28.42 -11.07 -24.18
N ALA A 82 27.95 -11.68 -25.26
CA ALA A 82 26.53 -12.02 -25.42
C ALA A 82 26.05 -13.06 -24.39
N LEU A 83 26.83 -14.14 -24.21
CA LEU A 83 26.50 -15.18 -23.23
C LEU A 83 26.46 -14.64 -21.79
N THR A 84 27.46 -13.82 -21.43
CA THR A 84 27.49 -13.20 -20.11
C THR A 84 26.35 -12.19 -19.92
N SER A 85 25.95 -11.48 -20.97
CA SER A 85 24.82 -10.55 -20.97
C SER A 85 23.50 -11.28 -20.68
N VAL A 86 23.22 -12.36 -21.40
CA VAL A 86 22.05 -13.21 -21.13
C VAL A 86 22.11 -13.78 -19.70
N GLY A 87 23.30 -14.24 -19.30
CA GLY A 87 23.52 -14.83 -17.98
C GLY A 87 23.20 -13.86 -16.83
N TYR A 88 23.78 -12.66 -16.85
CA TYR A 88 23.52 -11.71 -15.75
C TYR A 88 22.08 -11.22 -15.74
N THR A 89 21.45 -11.01 -16.90
CA THR A 89 20.06 -10.58 -16.99
C THR A 89 19.12 -11.61 -16.35
N GLN A 90 19.28 -12.89 -16.70
CA GLN A 90 18.46 -13.96 -16.14
C GLN A 90 18.65 -14.14 -14.63
N ILE A 91 19.89 -14.03 -14.14
CA ILE A 91 20.19 -14.15 -12.71
C ILE A 91 19.64 -12.93 -11.96
N MET A 92 19.76 -11.72 -12.54
CA MET A 92 19.26 -10.48 -11.95
C MET A 92 17.75 -10.50 -11.76
N VAL A 93 16.98 -10.91 -12.79
CA VAL A 93 15.53 -11.04 -12.68
C VAL A 93 15.13 -11.99 -11.54
N ARG A 94 15.79 -13.16 -11.45
CA ARG A 94 15.50 -14.12 -10.38
C ARG A 94 15.88 -13.59 -9.00
N ALA A 95 16.96 -12.82 -8.89
CA ALA A 95 17.36 -12.20 -7.63
C ALA A 95 16.39 -11.09 -7.22
N ALA A 96 16.02 -10.21 -8.16
CA ALA A 96 15.09 -9.12 -7.92
C ALA A 96 13.70 -9.63 -7.50
N GLN A 97 13.15 -10.63 -8.21
CA GLN A 97 11.85 -11.19 -7.84
C GLN A 97 11.84 -11.86 -6.46
N ARG A 98 12.97 -12.45 -6.04
CA ARG A 98 13.09 -13.01 -4.69
C ARG A 98 13.09 -11.91 -3.63
N ILE A 99 13.84 -10.83 -3.84
CA ILE A 99 13.90 -9.70 -2.92
C ILE A 99 12.52 -9.03 -2.80
N VAL A 100 11.86 -8.81 -3.93
CA VAL A 100 10.51 -8.24 -3.99
C VAL A 100 9.48 -9.12 -3.27
N PHE A 101 9.57 -10.43 -3.44
CA PHE A 101 8.73 -11.38 -2.72
C PHE A 101 8.93 -11.27 -1.20
N ASP A 102 10.19 -11.22 -0.74
CA ASP A 102 10.49 -11.10 0.68
C ASP A 102 9.97 -9.76 1.24
N ILE A 103 10.15 -8.64 0.52
CA ILE A 103 9.62 -7.32 0.93
C ILE A 103 8.09 -7.34 1.02
N ARG A 104 7.39 -7.91 0.01
CA ARG A 104 5.91 -7.98 0.04
C ARG A 104 5.39 -8.84 1.18
N ARG A 105 6.04 -9.98 1.44
CA ARG A 105 5.67 -10.87 2.54
C ARG A 105 5.82 -10.16 3.89
N ASP A 106 7.01 -9.58 4.14
CA ASP A 106 7.31 -8.94 5.41
C ASP A 106 6.45 -7.69 5.64
N LEU A 107 6.17 -6.93 4.56
CA LEU A 107 5.27 -5.79 4.60
C LEU A 107 3.83 -6.21 4.94
N PHE A 108 3.33 -7.29 4.34
CA PHE A 108 1.98 -7.78 4.59
C PHE A 108 1.83 -8.27 6.02
N GLU A 109 2.75 -9.12 6.49
CA GLU A 109 2.78 -9.64 7.86
C GLU A 109 2.85 -8.49 8.89
N HIS A 110 3.66 -7.47 8.60
CA HIS A 110 3.79 -6.33 9.50
C HIS A 110 2.53 -5.46 9.52
N ILE A 111 1.93 -5.16 8.36
CA ILE A 111 0.69 -4.37 8.28
C ILE A 111 -0.45 -5.04 9.05
N GLU A 112 -0.58 -6.38 8.97
CA GLU A 112 -1.59 -7.10 9.75
C GLU A 112 -1.38 -7.00 11.27
N SER A 113 -0.15 -6.75 11.70
CA SER A 113 0.19 -6.58 13.12
C SER A 113 -0.03 -5.15 13.64
N LEU A 114 -0.31 -4.17 12.76
CA LEU A 114 -0.44 -2.77 13.15
C LEU A 114 -1.79 -2.48 13.83
N PRO A 115 -1.82 -1.49 14.76
CA PRO A 115 -3.05 -1.09 15.43
C PRO A 115 -4.06 -0.47 14.46
N LEU A 116 -5.36 -0.54 14.79
CA LEU A 116 -6.45 -0.03 13.96
C LEU A 116 -6.28 1.47 13.63
N LYS A 117 -5.66 2.24 14.52
CA LYS A 117 -5.30 3.66 14.29
C LYS A 117 -4.55 3.89 12.98
N PHE A 118 -3.69 2.95 12.57
CA PHE A 118 -2.96 3.03 11.30
C PHE A 118 -3.91 3.04 10.10
N PHE A 119 -4.96 2.21 10.15
CA PHE A 119 -5.95 2.07 9.06
C PHE A 119 -6.95 3.22 9.05
N ASP A 120 -7.33 3.73 10.21
CA ASP A 120 -8.28 4.85 10.34
C ASP A 120 -7.68 6.18 9.84
N GLN A 121 -6.36 6.34 9.95
CA GLN A 121 -5.65 7.56 9.50
C GLN A 121 -5.25 7.55 8.03
N ARG A 122 -5.46 6.45 7.30
CA ARG A 122 -5.04 6.29 5.90
C ARG A 122 -6.17 5.80 5.02
N THR A 123 -6.14 6.23 3.76
CA THR A 123 -7.07 5.67 2.79
C THR A 123 -6.65 4.26 2.36
N ARG A 124 -7.62 3.43 1.97
CA ARG A 124 -7.33 2.10 1.40
C ARG A 124 -6.39 2.19 0.20
N GLY A 125 -6.54 3.23 -0.62
CA GLY A 125 -5.69 3.49 -1.78
C GLY A 125 -4.23 3.77 -1.40
N ASP A 126 -4.00 4.53 -0.32
CA ASP A 126 -2.64 4.79 0.19
C ASP A 126 -1.95 3.50 0.62
N ILE A 127 -2.67 2.64 1.36
CA ILE A 127 -2.14 1.35 1.82
C ILE A 127 -1.85 0.42 0.63
N MET A 128 -2.76 0.33 -0.33
CA MET A 128 -2.56 -0.48 -1.53
C MET A 128 -1.40 0.02 -2.38
N SER A 129 -1.12 1.33 -2.38
CA SER A 129 0.01 1.92 -3.11
C SER A 129 1.37 1.38 -2.65
N PHE A 130 1.51 0.98 -1.37
CA PHE A 130 2.74 0.33 -0.90
C PHE A 130 2.99 -1.00 -1.60
N PHE A 131 1.95 -1.83 -1.78
CA PHE A 131 2.04 -3.16 -2.41
C PHE A 131 2.18 -3.13 -3.92
N THR A 132 1.65 -2.09 -4.57
CA THR A 132 1.65 -1.91 -6.01
C THR A 132 2.77 -0.96 -6.43
N ASN A 133 2.52 0.35 -6.40
CA ASN A 133 3.41 1.35 -6.99
C ASN A 133 4.81 1.36 -6.39
N ASP A 134 4.92 1.30 -5.05
CA ASP A 134 6.22 1.42 -4.37
C ASP A 134 7.05 0.16 -4.54
N VAL A 135 6.45 -1.02 -4.36
CA VAL A 135 7.15 -2.30 -4.57
C VAL A 135 7.50 -2.51 -6.04
N ASP A 136 6.64 -2.13 -6.98
CA ASP A 136 6.91 -2.25 -8.41
C ASP A 136 8.05 -1.31 -8.84
N THR A 137 8.12 -0.10 -8.29
CA THR A 137 9.24 0.82 -8.52
C THR A 137 10.57 0.24 -8.01
N ILE A 138 10.56 -0.42 -6.84
CA ILE A 138 11.73 -1.16 -6.32
C ILE A 138 12.10 -2.32 -7.25
N SER A 139 11.11 -3.09 -7.70
CA SER A 139 11.32 -4.22 -8.63
C SER A 139 11.98 -3.78 -9.92
N GLU A 140 11.47 -2.71 -10.52
CA GLU A 140 12.00 -2.14 -11.73
C GLU A 140 13.42 -1.58 -11.54
N ALA A 141 13.68 -0.90 -10.42
CA ALA A 141 15.01 -0.41 -10.08
C ALA A 141 16.02 -1.54 -9.92
N LEU A 142 15.65 -2.63 -9.25
CA LEU A 142 16.52 -3.79 -9.13
C LEU A 142 16.80 -4.42 -10.48
N ASN A 143 15.78 -4.64 -11.29
CA ASN A 143 15.93 -5.31 -12.60
C ASN A 143 16.76 -4.49 -13.60
N ASN A 144 16.49 -3.17 -13.68
CA ASN A 144 17.02 -2.34 -14.75
C ASN A 144 18.20 -1.47 -14.31
N SER A 145 18.29 -1.07 -13.03
CA SER A 145 19.26 -0.07 -12.63
C SER A 145 20.56 -0.66 -12.11
N PHE A 146 20.52 -1.71 -11.29
CA PHE A 146 21.72 -2.23 -10.64
C PHE A 146 22.77 -2.71 -11.65
N ALA A 147 22.41 -3.63 -12.55
CA ALA A 147 23.31 -4.17 -13.55
C ALA A 147 23.78 -3.09 -14.54
N ASN A 148 22.84 -2.25 -15.00
CA ASN A 148 23.13 -1.21 -15.97
C ASN A 148 23.98 -0.07 -15.39
N LEU A 149 23.88 0.26 -14.11
CA LEU A 149 24.77 1.23 -13.45
C LEU A 149 26.22 0.72 -13.43
N VAL A 150 26.42 -0.55 -13.07
CA VAL A 150 27.75 -1.16 -13.09
C VAL A 150 28.31 -1.18 -14.51
N LEU A 151 27.47 -1.55 -15.50
CA LEU A 151 27.85 -1.57 -16.91
C LEU A 151 28.21 -0.16 -17.42
N ALA A 152 27.36 0.84 -17.16
CA ALA A 152 27.60 2.22 -17.57
C ALA A 152 28.89 2.79 -16.93
N PHE A 153 29.15 2.47 -15.66
CA PHE A 153 30.39 2.87 -14.99
C PHE A 153 31.63 2.26 -15.65
N ILE A 154 31.61 0.94 -15.94
CA ILE A 154 32.71 0.25 -16.63
C ILE A 154 32.92 0.82 -18.02
N GLN A 155 31.86 1.06 -18.77
CA GLN A 155 31.93 1.66 -20.11
C GLN A 155 32.46 3.08 -20.05
N MET A 156 32.00 3.91 -19.12
CA MET A 156 32.46 5.29 -18.97
C MET A 156 33.96 5.36 -18.66
N VAL A 157 34.39 4.65 -17.62
CA VAL A 157 35.81 4.62 -17.20
C VAL A 157 36.68 3.95 -18.24
N GLY A 158 36.25 2.79 -18.78
CA GLY A 158 36.98 2.03 -19.75
C GLY A 158 37.15 2.76 -21.09
N THR A 159 36.07 3.44 -21.57
CA THR A 159 36.16 4.27 -22.79
C THR A 159 37.17 5.42 -22.60
N LEU A 160 37.10 6.13 -21.45
CA LEU A 160 38.04 7.23 -21.17
C LEU A 160 39.50 6.73 -21.14
N VAL A 161 39.75 5.62 -20.45
CA VAL A 161 41.09 5.01 -20.39
C VAL A 161 41.57 4.63 -21.79
N LEU A 162 40.74 3.97 -22.59
CA LEU A 162 41.12 3.57 -23.98
C LEU A 162 41.32 4.75 -24.91
N LEU A 163 40.54 5.83 -24.77
CA LEU A 163 40.77 7.07 -25.52
C LEU A 163 42.16 7.66 -25.20
N ILE A 164 42.54 7.71 -23.91
CA ILE A 164 43.87 8.21 -23.51
C ILE A 164 44.99 7.31 -24.05
N VAL A 165 44.84 5.99 -23.96
CA VAL A 165 45.82 5.01 -24.46
C VAL A 165 45.97 5.04 -25.98
N LEU A 166 44.87 5.27 -26.71
CA LEU A 166 44.89 5.34 -28.16
C LEU A 166 45.54 6.65 -28.67
N ASN A 167 45.15 7.79 -28.10
CA ASN A 167 45.75 9.09 -28.41
C ASN A 167 45.34 10.14 -27.37
N TRP A 168 46.26 10.54 -26.50
CA TRP A 168 45.96 11.51 -25.43
C TRP A 168 45.66 12.94 -25.94
N GLN A 169 46.26 13.35 -27.11
CA GLN A 169 46.04 14.69 -27.66
C GLN A 169 44.61 14.82 -28.21
N LEU A 170 44.09 13.82 -28.88
CA LEU A 170 42.71 13.77 -29.33
C LEU A 170 41.74 13.68 -28.16
N THR A 171 42.14 13.03 -27.06
CA THR A 171 41.31 12.91 -25.87
C THR A 171 41.05 14.25 -25.19
N LEU A 172 42.00 15.20 -25.21
CA LEU A 172 41.77 16.56 -24.73
C LEU A 172 40.62 17.25 -25.48
N ILE A 173 40.55 17.06 -26.79
CA ILE A 173 39.47 17.61 -27.63
C ILE A 173 38.14 16.95 -27.24
N THR A 174 38.11 15.61 -27.15
CA THR A 174 36.91 14.85 -26.79
C THR A 174 36.39 15.28 -25.42
N VAL A 175 37.27 15.36 -24.41
CA VAL A 175 36.88 15.78 -23.07
C VAL A 175 36.33 17.22 -23.04
N LEU A 176 36.88 18.14 -23.87
CA LEU A 176 36.33 19.49 -24.00
C LEU A 176 34.89 19.47 -24.49
N PHE A 177 34.58 18.66 -25.53
CA PHE A 177 33.21 18.51 -26.01
C PHE A 177 32.30 17.81 -25.01
N ASP A 178 32.79 16.80 -24.28
CA ASP A 178 32.02 16.11 -23.24
C ASP A 178 31.65 17.09 -22.11
N VAL A 179 32.59 17.97 -21.71
CA VAL A 179 32.32 19.05 -20.74
C VAL A 179 31.24 20.02 -21.25
N LEU A 180 31.30 20.42 -22.53
CA LEU A 180 30.26 21.26 -23.14
C LEU A 180 28.89 20.58 -23.15
N ILE A 181 28.83 19.28 -23.44
CA ILE A 181 27.61 18.47 -23.39
C ILE A 181 27.05 18.45 -21.95
N VAL A 182 27.89 18.22 -20.95
CA VAL A 182 27.47 18.20 -19.53
C VAL A 182 26.96 19.57 -19.08
N ILE A 183 27.64 20.67 -19.45
CA ILE A 183 27.20 22.04 -19.13
C ILE A 183 25.82 22.31 -19.75
N TYR A 184 25.65 21.97 -21.04
CA TYR A 184 24.37 22.15 -21.72
C TYR A 184 23.27 21.29 -21.09
N ALA A 185 23.54 20.02 -20.84
CA ALA A 185 22.59 19.11 -20.21
C ALA A 185 22.14 19.63 -18.84
N ARG A 186 23.07 20.15 -18.05
CA ARG A 186 22.77 20.75 -16.74
C ARG A 186 21.90 22.00 -16.84
N TYR A 187 22.19 22.87 -17.84
CA TYR A 187 21.38 24.05 -18.13
C TYR A 187 19.96 23.66 -18.55
N ALA A 188 19.81 22.79 -19.53
CA ALA A 188 18.52 22.34 -20.06
C ALA A 188 17.69 21.61 -18.99
N SER A 189 18.31 20.70 -18.21
CA SER A 189 17.64 19.99 -17.10
C SER A 189 17.13 20.96 -16.04
N LYS A 190 17.89 21.98 -15.65
CA LYS A 190 17.46 22.97 -14.66
C LYS A 190 16.24 23.78 -15.14
N ARG A 191 16.24 24.16 -16.42
CA ARG A 191 15.12 24.87 -17.04
C ARG A 191 13.88 23.98 -17.16
N SER A 192 14.07 22.79 -17.70
CA SER A 192 13.02 21.78 -17.85
C SER A 192 12.38 21.44 -16.50
N ALA A 193 13.16 21.17 -15.45
CA ALA A 193 12.65 20.85 -14.12
C ALA A 193 11.71 21.93 -13.54
N LYS A 194 12.02 23.22 -13.78
CA LYS A 194 11.15 24.33 -13.35
C LYS A 194 9.78 24.25 -14.05
N HIS A 195 9.76 24.02 -15.35
CA HIS A 195 8.51 23.95 -16.12
C HIS A 195 7.75 22.64 -15.86
N TYR A 196 8.44 21.52 -15.62
CA TYR A 196 7.81 20.27 -15.20
C TYR A 196 7.07 20.39 -13.87
N SER A 197 7.61 21.15 -12.91
CA SER A 197 6.91 21.42 -11.65
C SER A 197 5.59 22.17 -11.86
N VAL A 198 5.56 23.13 -12.80
CA VAL A 198 4.32 23.84 -13.16
C VAL A 198 3.35 22.91 -13.90
N GLN A 199 3.83 22.14 -14.86
CA GLN A 199 3.04 21.16 -15.59
C GLN A 199 2.39 20.15 -14.64
N GLN A 200 3.15 19.64 -13.65
CA GLN A 200 2.62 18.69 -12.68
C GLN A 200 1.52 19.30 -11.81
N LYS A 201 1.65 20.58 -11.45
CA LYS A 201 0.60 21.31 -10.74
C LYS A 201 -0.66 21.45 -11.60
N SER A 202 -0.53 21.87 -12.87
CA SER A 202 -1.65 21.99 -13.79
C SER A 202 -2.32 20.64 -14.07
N LEU A 203 -1.55 19.55 -14.15
CA LEU A 203 -2.08 18.18 -14.28
C LEU A 203 -2.89 17.78 -13.04
N GLY A 204 -2.41 18.13 -11.85
CA GLY A 204 -3.16 17.90 -10.61
C GLY A 204 -4.50 18.63 -10.57
N VAL A 205 -4.54 19.87 -11.03
CA VAL A 205 -5.80 20.65 -11.15
C VAL A 205 -6.75 20.00 -12.16
N LEU A 206 -6.24 19.59 -13.33
CA LEU A 206 -7.06 18.93 -14.36
C LEU A 206 -7.66 17.61 -13.84
N ASN A 207 -6.83 16.79 -13.19
CA ASN A 207 -7.30 15.52 -12.63
C ASN A 207 -8.36 15.71 -11.55
N GLY A 208 -8.17 16.69 -10.64
CA GLY A 208 -9.16 17.02 -9.62
C GLY A 208 -10.50 17.47 -10.23
N PHE A 209 -10.45 18.33 -11.25
CA PHE A 209 -11.63 18.77 -11.98
C PHE A 209 -12.36 17.61 -12.68
N ALA A 210 -11.59 16.72 -13.33
CA ALA A 210 -12.15 15.55 -14.01
C ALA A 210 -12.78 14.56 -13.01
N GLU A 211 -12.13 14.30 -11.87
CA GLU A 211 -12.64 13.42 -10.81
C GLU A 211 -13.94 13.98 -10.21
N GLU A 212 -13.98 15.27 -9.90
CA GLU A 212 -15.17 15.95 -9.39
C GLU A 212 -16.33 15.88 -10.39
N THR A 213 -16.07 16.20 -11.67
CA THR A 213 -17.09 16.17 -12.73
C THR A 213 -17.62 14.76 -12.96
N ILE A 214 -16.74 13.73 -13.01
CA ILE A 214 -17.15 12.33 -13.22
C ILE A 214 -17.94 11.82 -12.02
N SER A 215 -17.51 12.12 -10.82
CA SER A 215 -18.22 11.74 -9.58
C SER A 215 -19.58 12.40 -9.49
N GLY A 216 -19.68 13.67 -9.90
CA GLY A 216 -20.90 14.45 -9.97
C GLY A 216 -21.70 14.33 -11.27
N LEU A 217 -21.37 13.38 -12.18
CA LEU A 217 -21.92 13.33 -13.53
C LEU A 217 -23.46 13.28 -13.56
N LYS A 218 -24.09 12.61 -12.61
CA LYS A 218 -25.57 12.57 -12.50
C LYS A 218 -26.15 13.97 -12.26
N VAL A 219 -25.48 14.78 -11.43
CA VAL A 219 -25.89 16.17 -11.14
C VAL A 219 -25.71 17.03 -12.39
N VAL A 220 -24.53 16.92 -13.04
CA VAL A 220 -24.25 17.64 -14.30
C VAL A 220 -25.34 17.35 -15.33
N LYS A 221 -25.74 16.07 -15.50
CA LYS A 221 -26.76 15.64 -16.44
C LYS A 221 -28.15 16.16 -16.11
N VAL A 222 -28.57 16.09 -14.83
CA VAL A 222 -29.90 16.54 -14.39
C VAL A 222 -30.07 18.05 -14.58
N PHE A 223 -28.99 18.82 -14.40
CA PHE A 223 -29.04 20.28 -14.54
C PHE A 223 -28.57 20.80 -15.90
N ASN A 224 -28.28 19.92 -16.88
CA ASN A 224 -27.79 20.25 -18.23
C ASN A 224 -26.58 21.20 -18.22
N HIS A 225 -25.61 20.93 -17.36
CA HIS A 225 -24.42 21.78 -17.19
C HIS A 225 -23.20 21.30 -18.01
N GLU A 226 -23.39 20.41 -19.01
CA GLU A 226 -22.30 19.84 -19.80
C GLU A 226 -21.47 20.89 -20.52
N ASP A 227 -22.13 21.88 -21.16
CA ASP A 227 -21.44 22.92 -21.93
C ASP A 227 -20.62 23.86 -21.04
N ALA A 228 -21.14 24.20 -19.85
CA ALA A 228 -20.43 24.99 -18.87
C ALA A 228 -19.19 24.26 -18.34
N ASN A 229 -19.36 23.00 -17.94
CA ASN A 229 -18.27 22.14 -17.49
C ASN A 229 -17.20 21.92 -18.58
N PHE A 230 -17.64 21.75 -19.83
CA PHE A 230 -16.70 21.62 -20.95
C PHE A 230 -15.88 22.88 -21.16
N THR A 231 -16.50 24.06 -21.04
CA THR A 231 -15.81 25.35 -21.15
C THR A 231 -14.76 25.52 -20.04
N ASP A 232 -15.07 25.13 -18.82
CA ASP A 232 -14.13 25.20 -17.70
C ASP A 232 -13.01 24.15 -17.83
N PHE A 233 -13.34 22.93 -18.27
CA PHE A 233 -12.35 21.91 -18.62
C PHE A 233 -11.36 22.42 -19.68
N GLN A 234 -11.86 23.09 -20.74
CA GLN A 234 -11.00 23.65 -21.78
C GLN A 234 -9.98 24.66 -21.23
N LYS A 235 -10.39 25.53 -20.29
CA LYS A 235 -9.47 26.50 -19.66
C LYS A 235 -8.33 25.79 -18.91
N VAL A 236 -8.69 24.83 -18.07
CA VAL A 236 -7.71 24.05 -17.28
C VAL A 236 -6.79 23.22 -18.19
N ASN A 237 -7.35 22.62 -19.25
CA ASN A 237 -6.59 21.84 -20.23
C ASN A 237 -5.65 22.72 -21.06
N GLU A 238 -6.03 23.95 -21.37
CA GLU A 238 -5.19 24.91 -22.09
C GLU A 238 -3.99 25.36 -21.23
N GLU A 239 -4.20 25.57 -19.92
CA GLU A 239 -3.09 25.84 -18.99
C GLU A 239 -2.11 24.66 -18.91
N LEU A 240 -2.63 23.43 -18.90
CA LEU A 240 -1.80 22.22 -18.94
C LEU A 240 -1.04 22.14 -20.27
N ARG A 241 -1.67 22.44 -21.40
CA ARG A 241 -1.03 22.47 -22.73
C ARG A 241 0.13 23.47 -22.75
N HIS A 242 -0.06 24.68 -22.24
CA HIS A 242 0.98 25.70 -22.19
C HIS A 242 2.17 25.31 -21.32
N SER A 243 1.88 24.84 -20.10
CA SER A 243 2.92 24.38 -19.18
C SER A 243 3.66 23.16 -19.70
N GLY A 244 2.92 22.19 -20.30
CA GLY A 244 3.46 21.00 -20.92
C GLY A 244 4.34 21.30 -22.13
N THR A 245 3.92 22.20 -23.03
CA THR A 245 4.71 22.62 -24.18
C THR A 245 6.04 23.22 -23.73
N SER A 246 6.03 24.07 -22.70
CA SER A 246 7.25 24.69 -22.17
C SER A 246 8.18 23.65 -21.52
N ALA A 247 7.63 22.73 -20.71
CA ALA A 247 8.40 21.66 -20.06
C ALA A 247 9.06 20.71 -21.07
N GLN A 248 8.24 20.21 -22.00
CA GLN A 248 8.71 19.28 -23.05
C GLN A 248 9.63 19.95 -24.05
N GLY A 249 9.40 21.23 -24.39
CA GLY A 249 10.25 21.98 -25.31
C GLY A 249 11.70 21.99 -24.86
N TYR A 250 11.97 22.32 -23.59
CA TYR A 250 13.36 22.28 -23.08
C TYR A 250 13.91 20.85 -23.01
N ALA A 251 13.12 19.88 -22.60
CA ALA A 251 13.56 18.49 -22.56
C ALA A 251 13.88 17.94 -23.95
N ALA A 252 13.05 18.24 -24.94
CA ALA A 252 13.20 17.78 -26.31
C ALA A 252 14.46 18.30 -27.02
N THR A 253 15.01 19.45 -26.60
CA THR A 253 16.26 19.99 -27.16
C THR A 253 17.51 19.22 -26.69
N MET A 254 17.44 18.47 -25.59
CA MET A 254 18.62 17.81 -25.01
C MET A 254 19.23 16.79 -25.98
N VAL A 255 18.41 15.90 -26.54
CA VAL A 255 18.90 14.84 -27.44
C VAL A 255 19.48 15.41 -28.75
N PRO A 256 18.78 16.27 -29.53
CA PRO A 256 19.33 16.82 -30.77
C PRO A 256 20.62 17.61 -30.55
N ILE A 257 20.72 18.43 -29.51
CA ILE A 257 21.93 19.23 -29.27
C ILE A 257 23.11 18.35 -28.84
N THR A 258 22.85 17.37 -27.93
CA THR A 258 23.91 16.41 -27.55
C THR A 258 24.42 15.63 -28.75
N VAL A 259 23.52 15.13 -29.60
CA VAL A 259 23.87 14.41 -30.82
C VAL A 259 24.65 15.31 -31.80
N SER A 260 24.20 16.56 -31.98
CA SER A 260 24.93 17.52 -32.86
C SER A 260 26.32 17.83 -32.33
N LEU A 261 26.49 18.07 -31.03
CA LEU A 261 27.81 18.27 -30.42
C LEU A 261 28.70 17.03 -30.57
N THR A 262 28.13 15.82 -30.43
CA THR A 262 28.87 14.57 -30.67
C THR A 262 29.33 14.44 -32.12
N TYR A 263 28.51 14.81 -33.11
CA TYR A 263 28.93 14.80 -34.53
C TYR A 263 29.98 15.86 -34.83
N ILE A 264 29.87 17.06 -34.22
CA ILE A 264 30.89 18.10 -34.36
C ILE A 264 32.22 17.62 -33.76
N ASN A 265 32.17 17.02 -32.55
CA ASN A 265 33.34 16.41 -31.93
C ASN A 265 33.95 15.35 -32.82
N TYR A 266 33.14 14.43 -33.37
CA TYR A 266 33.59 13.39 -34.29
C TYR A 266 34.28 13.98 -35.52
N ALA A 267 33.72 15.03 -36.16
CA ALA A 267 34.29 15.71 -37.30
C ALA A 267 35.63 16.37 -36.98
N VAL A 268 35.70 17.12 -35.87
CA VAL A 268 36.94 17.79 -35.42
C VAL A 268 38.03 16.77 -35.12
N VAL A 269 37.70 15.71 -34.38
CA VAL A 269 38.65 14.63 -34.07
C VAL A 269 39.10 13.89 -35.33
N THR A 270 38.22 13.70 -36.33
CA THR A 270 38.59 13.09 -37.62
C THR A 270 39.59 13.96 -38.35
N VAL A 271 39.35 15.26 -38.49
CA VAL A 271 40.24 16.19 -39.18
C VAL A 271 41.60 16.29 -38.49
N VAL A 272 41.59 16.56 -37.16
CA VAL A 272 42.84 16.69 -36.39
C VAL A 272 43.59 15.36 -36.33
N GLY A 273 42.88 14.23 -36.16
CA GLY A 273 43.47 12.89 -36.15
C GLY A 273 44.12 12.52 -37.50
N ALA A 274 43.45 12.87 -38.62
CA ALA A 274 44.00 12.69 -39.95
C ALA A 274 45.29 13.53 -40.18
N LEU A 275 45.28 14.80 -39.74
CA LEU A 275 46.47 15.66 -39.81
C LEU A 275 47.63 15.10 -38.96
N LEU A 276 47.33 14.59 -37.73
CA LEU A 276 48.35 13.93 -36.92
C LEU A 276 48.89 12.65 -37.58
N ALA A 277 48.02 11.89 -38.25
CA ALA A 277 48.43 10.69 -38.94
C ALA A 277 49.32 10.99 -40.15
N VAL A 278 48.97 11.98 -40.98
CA VAL A 278 49.78 12.44 -42.11
C VAL A 278 51.17 12.92 -41.67
N ASN A 279 51.24 13.61 -40.52
CA ASN A 279 52.48 14.12 -39.92
C ASN A 279 53.27 13.03 -39.13
N GLY A 280 52.83 11.77 -39.15
CA GLY A 280 53.52 10.67 -38.45
C GLY A 280 53.35 10.65 -36.90
N HIS A 281 52.48 11.49 -36.36
CA HIS A 281 52.23 11.58 -34.91
C HIS A 281 51.08 10.69 -34.43
N ALA A 282 50.34 10.05 -35.34
CA ALA A 282 49.27 9.11 -35.02
C ALA A 282 49.26 7.95 -36.01
N ASP A 283 48.83 6.77 -35.55
CA ASP A 283 48.62 5.60 -36.39
C ASP A 283 47.18 5.55 -36.91
N VAL A 284 47.00 5.30 -38.22
CA VAL A 284 45.66 5.23 -38.86
C VAL A 284 44.78 4.14 -38.21
N ALA A 285 45.35 3.02 -37.81
CA ALA A 285 44.64 1.94 -37.16
C ALA A 285 44.14 2.36 -35.77
N SER A 286 44.96 3.13 -35.03
CA SER A 286 44.57 3.73 -33.75
C SER A 286 43.44 4.74 -33.92
N LEU A 287 43.52 5.58 -34.98
CA LEU A 287 42.47 6.57 -35.29
C LEU A 287 41.14 5.89 -35.61
N ALA A 288 41.13 4.79 -36.36
CA ALA A 288 39.92 4.04 -36.67
C ALA A 288 39.20 3.55 -35.41
N SER A 289 39.93 2.94 -34.48
CA SER A 289 39.36 2.52 -33.19
C SER A 289 38.92 3.72 -32.33
N TYR A 290 39.72 4.80 -32.31
CA TYR A 290 39.45 6.02 -31.57
C TYR A 290 38.12 6.66 -31.99
N LEU A 291 37.84 6.77 -33.27
CA LEU A 291 36.59 7.36 -33.78
C LEU A 291 35.34 6.60 -33.37
N VAL A 292 35.42 5.27 -33.23
CA VAL A 292 34.32 4.47 -32.71
C VAL A 292 34.08 4.77 -31.21
N PHE A 293 35.14 4.88 -30.43
CA PHE A 293 35.03 5.24 -29.02
C PHE A 293 34.49 6.65 -28.79
N VAL A 294 34.91 7.65 -29.59
CA VAL A 294 34.36 9.02 -29.51
C VAL A 294 32.85 9.04 -29.72
N ARG A 295 32.37 8.25 -30.72
CA ARG A 295 30.93 8.14 -30.99
C ARG A 295 30.14 7.53 -29.83
N GLN A 296 30.76 6.61 -29.07
CA GLN A 296 30.16 5.90 -27.95
C GLN A 296 30.30 6.66 -26.63
N ALA A 297 31.23 7.62 -26.49
CA ALA A 297 31.63 8.22 -25.23
C ALA A 297 30.47 8.94 -24.47
N ALA A 298 29.56 9.61 -25.19
CA ALA A 298 28.47 10.38 -24.59
C ALA A 298 27.32 9.51 -24.03
N MET A 299 27.12 8.29 -24.55
CA MET A 299 25.98 7.46 -24.18
C MET A 299 26.01 6.97 -22.71
N PRO A 300 27.14 6.47 -22.17
CA PRO A 300 27.22 6.00 -20.78
C PRO A 300 26.92 7.11 -19.75
N PHE A 301 27.27 8.37 -20.01
CA PHE A 301 26.95 9.49 -19.13
C PHE A 301 25.45 9.74 -19.02
N ASN A 302 24.74 9.71 -20.16
CA ASN A 302 23.29 9.87 -20.18
C ASN A 302 22.58 8.71 -19.45
N GLN A 303 23.01 7.48 -19.71
CA GLN A 303 22.48 6.29 -19.04
C GLN A 303 22.71 6.35 -17.54
N PHE A 304 23.91 6.68 -17.08
CA PHE A 304 24.23 6.81 -15.66
C PHE A 304 23.34 7.84 -14.96
N THR A 305 23.09 8.99 -15.62
CA THR A 305 22.23 10.04 -15.07
C THR A 305 20.77 9.57 -14.94
N GLN A 306 20.22 8.93 -15.99
CA GLN A 306 18.85 8.42 -15.98
C GLN A 306 18.66 7.34 -14.92
N LEU A 307 19.57 6.38 -14.86
CA LEU A 307 19.54 5.29 -13.89
C LEU A 307 19.68 5.79 -12.44
N SER A 308 20.53 6.81 -12.22
CA SER A 308 20.68 7.43 -10.90
C SER A 308 19.40 8.12 -10.45
N ASN A 309 18.72 8.85 -11.33
CA ASN A 309 17.44 9.50 -11.01
C ASN A 309 16.34 8.45 -10.71
N PHE A 310 16.30 7.37 -11.50
CA PHE A 310 15.36 6.29 -11.28
C PHE A 310 15.60 5.57 -9.95
N LEU A 311 16.87 5.31 -9.60
CA LEU A 311 17.24 4.72 -8.31
C LEU A 311 16.81 5.62 -7.14
N LEU A 312 16.94 6.95 -7.25
CA LEU A 312 16.48 7.88 -6.22
C LEU A 312 14.96 7.80 -6.02
N THR A 313 14.20 7.62 -7.11
CA THR A 313 12.74 7.42 -7.04
C THR A 313 12.40 6.11 -6.32
N ALA A 314 13.11 5.04 -6.66
CA ALA A 314 12.92 3.74 -6.00
C ALA A 314 13.29 3.77 -4.50
N LEU A 315 14.34 4.51 -4.15
CA LEU A 315 14.69 4.73 -2.74
C LEU A 315 13.62 5.51 -1.97
N ALA A 316 12.94 6.47 -2.62
CA ALA A 316 11.82 7.17 -1.99
C ALA A 316 10.61 6.24 -1.75
N GLY A 317 10.32 5.32 -2.67
CA GLY A 317 9.32 4.26 -2.47
C GLY A 317 9.72 3.29 -1.36
N ALA A 318 10.98 2.86 -1.34
CA ALA A 318 11.52 2.00 -0.29
C ALA A 318 11.45 2.67 1.10
N GLU A 319 11.75 3.97 1.20
CA GLU A 319 11.66 4.73 2.45
C GLU A 319 10.23 4.71 3.01
N ARG A 320 9.21 4.87 2.16
CA ARG A 320 7.81 4.78 2.59
C ARG A 320 7.45 3.40 3.10
N ILE A 321 7.85 2.34 2.39
CA ILE A 321 7.62 0.95 2.82
C ILE A 321 8.32 0.69 4.16
N PHE A 322 9.60 1.03 4.29
CA PHE A 322 10.36 0.76 5.51
C PHE A 322 9.86 1.59 6.69
N ALA A 323 9.41 2.83 6.47
CA ALA A 323 8.77 3.63 7.49
C ALA A 323 7.49 2.97 8.05
N VAL A 324 6.72 2.27 7.22
CA VAL A 324 5.58 1.47 7.68
C VAL A 324 6.07 0.23 8.44
N MET A 325 7.08 -0.47 7.93
CA MET A 325 7.62 -1.69 8.57
C MET A 325 8.33 -1.43 9.90
N GLU A 326 8.67 -0.18 10.20
CA GLU A 326 9.27 0.25 11.49
C GLU A 326 8.24 0.76 12.49
N MET A 327 6.97 0.87 12.10
CA MET A 327 5.91 1.23 13.04
C MET A 327 5.76 0.15 14.11
N THR A 328 5.43 0.57 15.32
CA THR A 328 5.22 -0.36 16.43
C THR A 328 3.97 -1.20 16.19
N PRO A 329 4.07 -2.54 16.22
CA PRO A 329 2.90 -3.42 16.17
C PRO A 329 1.92 -3.13 17.30
N GLU A 330 0.72 -3.67 17.17
CA GLU A 330 -0.28 -3.58 18.25
C GLU A 330 0.28 -4.22 19.54
N ILE A 331 0.40 -3.42 20.60
CA ILE A 331 0.94 -3.87 21.89
C ILE A 331 -0.11 -4.74 22.59
N ASP A 332 0.30 -5.94 23.02
CA ASP A 332 -0.52 -6.82 23.84
C ASP A 332 0.30 -7.34 25.04
N GLU A 333 0.09 -6.72 26.20
CA GLU A 333 0.73 -7.09 27.46
C GLU A 333 -0.18 -7.98 28.33
N GLY A 334 -1.35 -8.36 27.82
CA GLY A 334 -2.31 -9.21 28.50
C GLY A 334 -1.75 -10.59 28.83
N LYS A 335 -2.10 -11.09 30.01
CA LYS A 335 -1.63 -12.39 30.53
C LYS A 335 -2.76 -13.38 30.78
N VAL A 336 -4.01 -12.88 30.89
CA VAL A 336 -5.21 -13.71 31.09
C VAL A 336 -5.64 -14.27 29.75
N ASP A 337 -5.88 -15.58 29.72
CA ASP A 337 -6.29 -16.30 28.52
C ASP A 337 -7.74 -16.80 28.64
N LEU A 338 -8.33 -17.23 27.54
CA LEU A 338 -9.68 -17.79 27.49
C LEU A 338 -9.60 -19.29 27.16
N VAL A 339 -10.22 -20.13 28.00
CA VAL A 339 -10.23 -21.57 27.81
C VAL A 339 -11.63 -22.15 27.94
N ARG A 340 -11.87 -23.26 27.26
CA ARG A 340 -13.07 -24.07 27.50
C ARG A 340 -12.88 -24.94 28.75
N VAL A 341 -13.87 -24.95 29.60
CA VAL A 341 -13.91 -25.79 30.80
C VAL A 341 -15.17 -26.65 30.78
N SER A 342 -15.02 -27.92 31.05
CA SER A 342 -16.18 -28.81 31.24
C SER A 342 -16.81 -28.49 32.58
N GLY A 343 -18.10 -28.14 32.56
CA GLY A 343 -18.85 -27.83 33.80
C GLY A 343 -18.93 -29.04 34.71
N TYR A 344 -18.65 -28.83 36.00
CA TYR A 344 -18.62 -29.86 37.03
C TYR A 344 -20.00 -30.51 37.29
N GLU A 345 -21.12 -29.82 36.95
CA GLU A 345 -22.48 -30.28 37.29
C GLU A 345 -23.42 -30.54 36.11
N SER A 346 -23.17 -29.95 34.92
CA SER A 346 -24.08 -30.09 33.76
C SER A 346 -23.52 -30.84 32.55
N GLY A 347 -22.23 -31.13 32.55
CA GLY A 347 -21.57 -31.70 31.37
C GLY A 347 -21.51 -30.79 30.15
N GLU A 348 -21.98 -29.55 30.25
CA GLU A 348 -21.90 -28.54 29.20
C GLU A 348 -20.55 -27.81 29.26
N GLU A 349 -19.94 -27.65 28.10
CA GLU A 349 -18.72 -26.87 27.97
C GLU A 349 -19.05 -25.38 28.18
N SER A 350 -18.32 -24.74 29.10
CA SER A 350 -18.40 -23.30 29.35
C SER A 350 -17.05 -22.64 29.14
N TRP A 351 -17.05 -21.34 28.97
CA TRP A 351 -15.82 -20.57 28.84
C TRP A 351 -15.39 -19.97 30.18
N ALA A 352 -14.08 -19.93 30.42
CA ALA A 352 -13.52 -19.27 31.60
C ALA A 352 -12.23 -18.51 31.27
N TRP A 353 -12.06 -17.38 31.94
CA TRP A 353 -10.80 -16.67 32.00
C TRP A 353 -9.82 -17.41 32.88
N VAL A 354 -8.59 -17.56 32.42
CA VAL A 354 -7.52 -18.22 33.19
C VAL A 354 -6.34 -17.26 33.38
N THR A 355 -6.04 -16.97 34.63
CA THR A 355 -4.87 -16.17 34.98
C THR A 355 -3.57 -17.00 34.90
N PRO A 356 -2.40 -16.39 34.84
CA PRO A 356 -1.13 -17.11 34.91
C PRO A 356 -0.94 -17.96 36.18
N SER A 357 -1.65 -17.63 37.26
CA SER A 357 -1.68 -18.43 38.51
C SER A 357 -2.55 -19.69 38.41
N GLY A 358 -3.30 -19.84 37.32
CA GLY A 358 -4.24 -20.95 37.11
C GLY A 358 -5.63 -20.71 37.74
N GLU A 359 -5.90 -19.55 38.26
CA GLU A 359 -7.23 -19.16 38.73
C GLU A 359 -8.18 -19.04 37.55
N LYS A 360 -9.38 -19.60 37.72
CA LYS A 360 -10.43 -19.63 36.68
C LYS A 360 -11.60 -18.77 37.10
N THR A 361 -11.96 -17.78 36.30
CA THR A 361 -13.14 -16.95 36.43
C THR A 361 -14.12 -17.30 35.31
N PRO A 362 -15.37 -17.72 35.60
CA PRO A 362 -16.36 -17.99 34.56
C PRO A 362 -16.58 -16.78 33.66
N LEU A 363 -16.67 -17.00 32.36
CA LEU A 363 -17.01 -15.98 31.39
C LEU A 363 -18.53 -15.72 31.46
N ALA A 364 -18.92 -14.61 32.08
CA ALA A 364 -20.32 -14.25 32.30
C ALA A 364 -20.79 -13.09 31.41
N GLY A 365 -19.90 -12.21 31.02
CA GLY A 365 -20.22 -11.03 30.21
C GLY A 365 -20.54 -9.77 31.02
N ASP A 366 -20.01 -9.60 32.22
CA ASP A 366 -20.09 -8.35 32.98
C ASP A 366 -19.03 -7.36 32.47
N VAL A 367 -19.46 -6.29 31.83
CA VAL A 367 -18.58 -5.24 31.30
C VAL A 367 -18.81 -3.93 32.01
N ARG A 368 -17.75 -3.32 32.55
CA ARG A 368 -17.83 -2.05 33.31
C ARG A 368 -16.76 -1.06 32.83
N PHE A 369 -17.17 0.20 32.75
CA PHE A 369 -16.32 1.36 32.58
C PHE A 369 -16.34 2.17 33.88
N ASP A 370 -15.19 2.52 34.40
CA ASP A 370 -15.01 3.32 35.59
C ASP A 370 -14.16 4.54 35.27
N ASP A 371 -14.81 5.71 35.27
CA ASP A 371 -14.22 7.03 35.02
C ASP A 371 -13.35 7.11 33.73
N VAL A 372 -13.80 6.50 32.66
CA VAL A 372 -13.04 6.36 31.40
C VAL A 372 -13.01 7.66 30.62
N THR A 373 -11.79 8.11 30.29
CA THR A 373 -11.54 9.24 29.39
C THR A 373 -10.74 8.77 28.19
N PHE A 374 -11.18 9.17 27.00
CA PHE A 374 -10.56 8.74 25.74
C PHE A 374 -10.61 9.81 24.64
N GLY A 375 -9.65 9.78 23.73
CA GLY A 375 -9.61 10.52 22.47
C GLY A 375 -8.67 9.86 21.48
N TYR A 376 -9.00 9.93 20.19
CA TYR A 376 -8.21 9.33 19.12
C TYR A 376 -6.86 10.03 18.90
N ASP A 377 -6.83 11.36 19.16
CA ASP A 377 -5.65 12.21 19.11
C ASP A 377 -5.47 12.94 20.44
N ASP A 378 -4.25 13.29 20.80
CA ASP A 378 -3.91 13.86 22.10
C ASP A 378 -4.64 15.18 22.41
N ASP A 379 -4.98 15.95 21.37
CA ASP A 379 -5.61 17.27 21.49
C ASP A 379 -7.13 17.23 21.65
N GLN A 380 -7.79 16.10 21.33
CA GLN A 380 -9.25 16.01 21.34
C GLN A 380 -9.73 14.89 22.25
N THR A 381 -10.57 15.23 23.25
CA THR A 381 -11.29 14.27 24.08
C THR A 381 -12.63 13.94 23.45
N VAL A 382 -12.89 12.63 23.24
CA VAL A 382 -14.14 12.12 22.68
C VAL A 382 -15.06 11.57 23.76
N LEU A 383 -14.51 10.90 24.77
CA LEU A 383 -15.25 10.45 25.95
C LEU A 383 -14.61 11.07 27.20
N ALA A 384 -15.43 11.60 28.09
CA ALA A 384 -14.98 12.30 29.30
C ALA A 384 -15.65 11.74 30.54
N ASN A 385 -14.84 11.12 31.42
CA ASN A 385 -15.27 10.57 32.72
C ASN A 385 -16.49 9.64 32.61
N LEU A 386 -16.45 8.73 31.61
CA LEU A 386 -17.55 7.83 31.30
C LEU A 386 -17.61 6.68 32.31
N THR A 387 -18.73 6.55 33.01
CA THR A 387 -19.01 5.40 33.90
C THR A 387 -20.27 4.69 33.46
N LEU A 388 -20.13 3.40 33.13
CA LEU A 388 -21.25 2.55 32.73
C LEU A 388 -21.01 1.10 33.17
N PHE A 389 -22.06 0.31 33.19
CA PHE A 389 -21.99 -1.12 33.41
C PHE A 389 -23.08 -1.86 32.63
N ALA A 390 -22.75 -3.06 32.17
CA ALA A 390 -23.67 -4.04 31.65
C ALA A 390 -23.50 -5.34 32.43
N LYS A 391 -24.56 -5.80 33.08
CA LYS A 391 -24.58 -7.08 33.79
C LYS A 391 -24.74 -8.23 32.81
N PRO A 392 -24.34 -9.47 33.17
CA PRO A 392 -24.56 -10.64 32.34
C PRO A 392 -25.98 -10.74 31.81
N GLY A 393 -26.12 -10.95 30.50
CA GLY A 393 -27.42 -11.10 29.85
C GLY A 393 -28.19 -9.81 29.60
N GLN A 394 -27.68 -8.62 30.00
CA GLN A 394 -28.34 -7.35 29.75
C GLN A 394 -28.14 -6.82 28.33
N LYS A 395 -29.20 -6.24 27.78
CA LYS A 395 -29.17 -5.48 26.54
C LYS A 395 -29.10 -3.98 26.84
N ILE A 396 -27.98 -3.37 26.45
CA ILE A 396 -27.69 -1.93 26.63
C ILE A 396 -27.80 -1.23 25.29
N ALA A 397 -28.65 -0.21 25.17
CA ALA A 397 -28.74 0.62 23.97
C ALA A 397 -28.03 1.96 24.20
N PHE A 398 -27.18 2.34 23.24
CA PHE A 398 -26.59 3.67 23.16
C PHE A 398 -27.36 4.53 22.15
N VAL A 399 -27.82 5.69 22.62
CA VAL A 399 -28.60 6.66 21.85
C VAL A 399 -27.94 8.03 21.94
N GLY A 400 -28.05 8.86 20.93
CA GLY A 400 -27.47 10.22 20.92
C GLY A 400 -27.12 10.66 19.51
N SER A 401 -26.77 11.92 19.33
CA SER A 401 -26.41 12.51 18.04
C SER A 401 -25.15 11.88 17.42
N THR A 402 -24.96 12.08 16.12
CA THR A 402 -23.72 11.69 15.44
C THR A 402 -22.52 12.39 16.09
N GLY A 403 -21.46 11.63 16.35
CA GLY A 403 -20.28 12.15 17.06
C GLY A 403 -20.38 12.17 18.60
N ALA A 404 -21.49 11.72 19.20
CA ALA A 404 -21.65 11.67 20.66
C ALA A 404 -20.72 10.66 21.38
N GLY A 405 -20.02 9.78 20.63
CA GLY A 405 -19.07 8.80 21.17
C GLY A 405 -19.59 7.36 21.22
N LYS A 406 -20.75 7.05 20.62
CA LYS A 406 -21.36 5.70 20.64
C LYS A 406 -20.41 4.61 20.09
N THR A 407 -19.91 4.78 18.88
CA THR A 407 -18.97 3.84 18.23
C THR A 407 -17.62 3.79 18.98
N THR A 408 -17.24 4.89 19.64
CA THR A 408 -16.01 4.91 20.45
C THR A 408 -16.10 3.97 21.65
N ILE A 409 -17.25 3.86 22.30
CA ILE A 409 -17.47 2.91 23.41
C ILE A 409 -17.27 1.47 22.91
N THR A 410 -17.85 1.12 21.77
CA THR A 410 -17.70 -0.23 21.20
C THR A 410 -16.27 -0.54 20.78
N ASN A 411 -15.54 0.45 20.22
CA ASN A 411 -14.11 0.32 19.90
C ASN A 411 -13.26 0.06 21.16
N LEU A 412 -13.61 0.67 22.29
CA LEU A 412 -12.91 0.46 23.55
C LEU A 412 -13.24 -0.91 24.18
N ILE A 413 -14.48 -1.41 24.07
CA ILE A 413 -14.84 -2.78 24.51
C ILE A 413 -14.01 -3.83 23.75
N ASN A 414 -13.81 -3.64 22.44
CA ASN A 414 -12.97 -4.51 21.60
C ASN A 414 -11.45 -4.29 21.82
N ARG A 415 -11.10 -3.31 22.65
CA ARG A 415 -9.71 -2.89 22.85
C ARG A 415 -8.95 -2.66 21.55
N PHE A 416 -9.62 -1.99 20.58
CA PHE A 416 -8.96 -1.48 19.38
C PHE A 416 -8.09 -0.25 19.68
N TYR A 417 -8.42 0.41 20.80
CA TYR A 417 -7.70 1.54 21.38
C TYR A 417 -7.61 1.37 22.89
N ASP A 418 -6.54 1.84 23.49
CA ASP A 418 -6.37 1.87 24.93
C ASP A 418 -6.85 3.23 25.49
N VAL A 419 -7.41 3.24 26.70
CA VAL A 419 -7.94 4.45 27.35
C VAL A 419 -6.83 5.37 27.84
N ARG A 420 -7.10 6.68 27.94
CA ARG A 420 -6.16 7.66 28.52
C ARG A 420 -6.15 7.62 30.04
N SER A 421 -7.33 7.48 30.64
CA SER A 421 -7.53 7.34 32.09
C SER A 421 -8.79 6.56 32.36
N GLY A 422 -8.94 6.08 33.61
CA GLY A 422 -10.02 5.18 34.02
C GLY A 422 -9.71 3.73 33.73
N THR A 423 -10.67 2.85 33.98
CA THR A 423 -10.50 1.40 33.80
C THR A 423 -11.73 0.79 33.17
N ILE A 424 -11.50 -0.15 32.24
CA ILE A 424 -12.55 -1.01 31.71
C ILE A 424 -12.30 -2.41 32.23
N THR A 425 -13.31 -3.03 32.81
CA THR A 425 -13.23 -4.41 33.31
C THR A 425 -14.20 -5.32 32.57
N TYR A 426 -13.81 -6.57 32.40
CA TYR A 426 -14.63 -7.64 31.87
C TYR A 426 -14.61 -8.80 32.88
N ASP A 427 -15.78 -9.16 33.42
CA ASP A 427 -15.95 -10.12 34.51
C ASP A 427 -15.06 -9.81 35.75
N GLY A 428 -14.88 -8.50 36.03
CA GLY A 428 -14.03 -8.01 37.10
C GLY A 428 -12.54 -7.94 36.81
N ILE A 429 -12.10 -8.41 35.63
CA ILE A 429 -10.70 -8.39 35.18
C ILE A 429 -10.49 -7.13 34.33
N PRO A 430 -9.45 -6.31 34.58
CA PRO A 430 -9.10 -5.21 33.70
C PRO A 430 -8.81 -5.72 32.28
N ILE A 431 -9.40 -5.10 31.24
CA ILE A 431 -9.23 -5.59 29.86
C ILE A 431 -7.78 -5.52 29.40
N ASN A 432 -6.95 -4.67 30.03
CA ASN A 432 -5.52 -4.57 29.74
C ASN A 432 -4.74 -5.81 30.21
N ASP A 433 -5.25 -6.53 31.20
CA ASP A 433 -4.65 -7.76 31.70
C ASP A 433 -5.06 -9.00 30.88
N ILE A 434 -6.11 -8.87 30.05
CA ILE A 434 -6.60 -9.93 29.16
C ILE A 434 -5.84 -9.86 27.83
N LYS A 435 -5.37 -10.98 27.31
CA LYS A 435 -4.81 -11.05 25.94
C LYS A 435 -5.84 -10.54 24.93
N LYS A 436 -5.43 -9.69 24.00
CA LYS A 436 -6.34 -9.13 22.97
C LYS A 436 -7.02 -10.23 22.15
N SER A 437 -6.29 -11.28 21.82
CA SER A 437 -6.85 -12.44 21.11
C SER A 437 -7.95 -13.15 21.92
N ALA A 438 -7.73 -13.35 23.22
CA ALA A 438 -8.70 -13.94 24.12
C ALA A 438 -9.93 -13.04 24.32
N LEU A 439 -9.72 -11.73 24.54
CA LEU A 439 -10.79 -10.74 24.64
C LEU A 439 -11.67 -10.74 23.39
N ARG A 440 -11.05 -10.60 22.21
CA ARG A 440 -11.77 -10.53 20.92
C ARG A 440 -12.48 -11.84 20.56
N SER A 441 -11.95 -12.99 21.01
CA SER A 441 -12.63 -14.28 20.82
C SER A 441 -13.89 -14.43 21.67
N SER A 442 -14.01 -13.66 22.77
CA SER A 442 -15.22 -13.64 23.62
C SER A 442 -16.29 -12.66 23.14
N LEU A 443 -15.98 -11.85 22.13
CA LEU A 443 -16.83 -10.78 21.61
C LEU A 443 -17.32 -11.12 20.21
N GLY A 444 -18.59 -10.91 19.93
CA GLY A 444 -19.13 -10.94 18.57
C GLY A 444 -19.50 -9.52 18.13
N ILE A 445 -19.19 -9.19 16.89
CA ILE A 445 -19.50 -7.89 16.33
C ILE A 445 -20.31 -8.02 15.04
N VAL A 446 -21.38 -7.25 14.93
CA VAL A 446 -22.13 -7.04 13.68
C VAL A 446 -22.06 -5.56 13.35
N LEU A 447 -21.28 -5.22 12.33
CA LEU A 447 -21.04 -3.85 11.88
C LEU A 447 -22.14 -3.36 10.93
N GLN A 448 -22.34 -2.05 10.89
CA GLN A 448 -23.21 -1.38 9.92
C GLN A 448 -22.80 -1.69 8.48
N ASP A 449 -21.52 -1.49 8.16
CA ASP A 449 -20.94 -1.83 6.87
C ASP A 449 -20.42 -3.26 6.91
N THR A 450 -21.21 -4.18 6.35
CA THR A 450 -20.85 -5.60 6.30
C THR A 450 -19.84 -5.84 5.20
N HIS A 451 -18.62 -6.27 5.56
CA HIS A 451 -17.62 -6.75 4.63
C HIS A 451 -17.66 -8.28 4.46
N LEU A 452 -17.73 -8.71 3.19
CA LEU A 452 -17.68 -10.11 2.81
C LEU A 452 -16.43 -10.37 1.97
N PHE A 453 -15.76 -11.48 2.26
CA PHE A 453 -14.56 -11.89 1.54
C PHE A 453 -14.91 -12.65 0.27
N THR A 454 -14.04 -12.58 -0.74
CA THR A 454 -14.13 -13.43 -1.93
C THR A 454 -13.96 -14.89 -1.51
N GLY A 455 -14.97 -15.70 -1.81
CA GLY A 455 -15.05 -17.11 -1.36
C GLY A 455 -16.50 -17.57 -1.37
N THR A 456 -16.78 -18.77 -0.89
CA THR A 456 -18.15 -19.27 -0.81
C THR A 456 -18.94 -18.57 0.32
N ILE A 457 -20.27 -18.67 0.27
CA ILE A 457 -21.13 -18.23 1.38
C ILE A 457 -20.77 -19.00 2.66
N ALA A 458 -20.52 -20.32 2.55
CA ALA A 458 -20.10 -21.13 3.68
C ALA A 458 -18.78 -20.62 4.30
N ASP A 459 -17.77 -20.29 3.49
CA ASP A 459 -16.50 -19.76 3.98
C ASP A 459 -16.68 -18.41 4.69
N ASN A 460 -17.56 -17.55 4.18
CA ASN A 460 -17.88 -16.28 4.81
C ASN A 460 -18.59 -16.44 6.17
N ILE A 461 -19.43 -17.45 6.35
CA ILE A 461 -20.03 -17.76 7.66
C ILE A 461 -18.97 -18.39 8.57
N ARG A 462 -18.15 -19.34 8.07
CA ARG A 462 -17.05 -19.96 8.83
C ARG A 462 -15.99 -18.98 9.31
N PHE A 463 -15.93 -17.78 8.75
CA PHE A 463 -15.01 -16.75 9.25
C PHE A 463 -15.17 -16.46 10.75
N GLY A 464 -16.37 -16.68 11.32
CA GLY A 464 -16.60 -16.59 12.76
C GLY A 464 -16.06 -17.79 13.57
N LYS A 465 -15.90 -18.96 12.95
CA LYS A 465 -15.35 -20.19 13.52
C LYS A 465 -14.78 -21.07 12.40
N LEU A 466 -13.44 -20.99 12.22
CA LEU A 466 -12.77 -21.57 11.05
C LEU A 466 -12.88 -23.10 10.94
N ASP A 467 -13.00 -23.80 12.07
CA ASP A 467 -13.14 -25.27 12.17
C ASP A 467 -14.60 -25.75 12.19
N ALA A 468 -15.57 -24.84 11.94
CA ALA A 468 -16.99 -25.18 11.94
C ALA A 468 -17.35 -26.18 10.84
N THR A 469 -18.17 -27.15 11.19
CA THR A 469 -18.74 -28.13 10.27
C THR A 469 -19.81 -27.50 9.38
N ASP A 470 -20.18 -28.19 8.28
CA ASP A 470 -21.27 -27.75 7.41
C ASP A 470 -22.62 -27.66 8.13
N ASP A 471 -22.88 -28.57 9.07
CA ASP A 471 -24.10 -28.52 9.89
C ASP A 471 -24.15 -27.32 10.82
N GLU A 472 -23.02 -26.95 11.44
CA GLU A 472 -22.91 -25.72 12.24
C GLU A 472 -23.12 -24.47 11.39
N VAL A 473 -22.56 -24.42 10.17
CA VAL A 473 -22.79 -23.32 9.22
C VAL A 473 -24.26 -23.21 8.87
N ILE A 474 -24.95 -24.31 8.59
CA ILE A 474 -26.38 -24.34 8.29
C ILE A 474 -27.21 -23.90 9.52
N ALA A 475 -26.83 -24.36 10.71
CA ALA A 475 -27.50 -23.95 11.96
C ALA A 475 -27.39 -22.43 12.20
N ALA A 476 -26.19 -21.87 12.06
CA ALA A 476 -25.95 -20.42 12.18
C ALA A 476 -26.74 -19.61 11.12
N ALA A 477 -26.79 -20.11 9.89
CA ALA A 477 -27.56 -19.47 8.82
C ALA A 477 -29.08 -19.50 9.09
N LYS A 478 -29.59 -20.54 9.76
CA LYS A 478 -30.99 -20.61 10.20
C LYS A 478 -31.29 -19.61 11.32
N ILE A 479 -30.42 -19.48 12.31
CA ILE A 479 -30.54 -18.46 13.38
C ILE A 479 -30.62 -17.08 12.76
N ALA A 480 -29.76 -16.77 11.81
CA ALA A 480 -29.72 -15.49 11.10
C ALA A 480 -30.84 -15.30 10.08
N ASN A 481 -31.76 -16.26 9.89
CA ASN A 481 -32.76 -16.27 8.81
C ASN A 481 -32.17 -16.21 7.39
N ALA A 482 -30.92 -16.60 7.20
CA ALA A 482 -30.20 -16.59 5.93
C ALA A 482 -30.44 -17.86 5.08
N ASP A 483 -30.68 -19.02 5.71
CA ASP A 483 -30.76 -20.34 5.04
C ASP A 483 -31.72 -20.36 3.85
N LYS A 484 -32.89 -19.70 3.97
CA LYS A 484 -33.90 -19.70 2.89
C LYS A 484 -33.42 -19.03 1.61
N PHE A 485 -32.72 -17.90 1.71
CA PHE A 485 -32.21 -17.24 0.50
C PHE A 485 -30.97 -17.95 -0.03
N ILE A 486 -30.11 -18.48 0.84
CA ILE A 486 -28.90 -19.22 0.45
C ILE A 486 -29.29 -20.44 -0.40
N ARG A 487 -30.27 -21.25 0.05
CA ARG A 487 -30.76 -22.40 -0.71
C ARG A 487 -31.39 -22.08 -2.06
N ARG A 488 -31.82 -20.84 -2.28
CA ARG A 488 -32.34 -20.36 -3.58
C ARG A 488 -31.26 -19.93 -4.54
N MET A 489 -30.03 -19.76 -4.05
CA MET A 489 -28.90 -19.43 -4.91
C MET A 489 -28.51 -20.66 -5.77
N PRO A 490 -27.99 -20.46 -6.99
CA PRO A 490 -27.70 -21.56 -7.92
C PRO A 490 -26.80 -22.67 -7.36
N ARG A 491 -25.90 -22.35 -6.44
CA ARG A 491 -24.98 -23.29 -5.78
C ARG A 491 -25.20 -23.37 -4.26
N GLY A 492 -26.30 -22.82 -3.75
CA GLY A 492 -26.57 -22.78 -2.31
C GLY A 492 -25.39 -22.19 -1.50
N TYR A 493 -24.95 -22.88 -0.47
CA TYR A 493 -23.82 -22.50 0.38
C TYR A 493 -22.48 -22.42 -0.35
N ASN A 494 -22.33 -23.13 -1.48
CA ASN A 494 -21.14 -23.10 -2.33
C ASN A 494 -21.18 -21.97 -3.38
N THR A 495 -22.14 -21.04 -3.29
CA THR A 495 -22.18 -19.86 -4.15
C THR A 495 -21.00 -18.98 -3.82
N VAL A 496 -20.18 -18.65 -4.85
CA VAL A 496 -19.01 -17.79 -4.69
C VAL A 496 -19.46 -16.33 -4.67
N LEU A 497 -19.01 -15.61 -3.66
CA LEU A 497 -19.18 -14.18 -3.52
C LEU A 497 -18.00 -13.46 -4.17
N THR A 498 -18.27 -12.35 -4.85
CA THR A 498 -17.27 -11.51 -5.51
C THR A 498 -17.27 -10.13 -4.90
N SER A 499 -16.11 -9.48 -4.86
CA SER A 499 -15.97 -8.05 -4.51
C SER A 499 -16.96 -7.58 -3.43
N ASP A 500 -16.72 -7.97 -2.19
CA ASP A 500 -17.54 -7.53 -1.04
C ASP A 500 -19.04 -7.95 -1.14
N GLY A 501 -19.31 -9.09 -1.78
CA GLY A 501 -20.67 -9.58 -1.96
C GLY A 501 -21.52 -8.72 -2.91
N ALA A 502 -20.92 -8.11 -3.94
CA ALA A 502 -21.61 -7.25 -4.91
C ALA A 502 -22.79 -7.94 -5.62
N ASN A 503 -22.81 -9.28 -5.62
CA ASN A 503 -23.90 -10.11 -6.14
C ASN A 503 -25.05 -10.36 -5.14
N LEU A 504 -25.00 -9.75 -3.95
CA LEU A 504 -26.02 -9.82 -2.91
C LEU A 504 -26.65 -8.45 -2.64
N SER A 505 -27.92 -8.45 -2.20
CA SER A 505 -28.52 -7.23 -1.65
C SER A 505 -27.90 -6.86 -0.31
N GLN A 506 -28.02 -5.59 0.11
CA GLN A 506 -27.51 -5.11 1.40
C GLN A 506 -28.07 -5.95 2.57
N GLY A 507 -29.39 -6.24 2.56
CA GLY A 507 -29.98 -7.07 3.60
C GLY A 507 -29.46 -8.51 3.63
N GLN A 508 -29.19 -9.11 2.45
CA GLN A 508 -28.59 -10.44 2.37
C GLN A 508 -27.17 -10.45 2.94
N ARG A 509 -26.36 -9.41 2.68
CA ARG A 509 -25.04 -9.25 3.29
C ARG A 509 -25.14 -9.17 4.81
N GLN A 510 -26.11 -8.40 5.33
CA GLN A 510 -26.31 -8.27 6.78
C GLN A 510 -26.74 -9.58 7.42
N LEU A 511 -27.62 -10.37 6.79
CA LEU A 511 -27.99 -11.70 7.29
C LEU A 511 -26.76 -12.64 7.36
N LEU A 512 -25.80 -12.53 6.43
CA LEU A 512 -24.54 -13.29 6.50
C LEU A 512 -23.63 -12.80 7.63
N ALA A 513 -23.59 -11.50 7.92
CA ALA A 513 -22.85 -10.97 9.06
C ALA A 513 -23.43 -11.47 10.40
N ILE A 514 -24.76 -11.53 10.51
CA ILE A 514 -25.45 -12.12 11.67
C ILE A 514 -25.11 -13.61 11.78
N ALA A 515 -25.11 -14.37 10.66
CA ALA A 515 -24.73 -15.79 10.66
C ALA A 515 -23.27 -15.99 11.11
N ARG A 516 -22.35 -15.10 10.68
CA ARG A 516 -20.96 -15.10 11.12
C ARG A 516 -20.82 -14.86 12.63
N ALA A 517 -21.59 -13.96 13.19
CA ALA A 517 -21.62 -13.75 14.63
C ALA A 517 -22.29 -14.93 15.38
N ALA A 518 -23.33 -15.54 14.80
CA ALA A 518 -24.04 -16.67 15.39
C ALA A 518 -23.16 -17.92 15.49
N ILE A 519 -22.32 -18.21 14.49
CA ILE A 519 -21.44 -19.40 14.50
C ILE A 519 -20.28 -19.25 15.51
N ALA A 520 -19.86 -18.02 15.80
CA ALA A 520 -18.84 -17.73 16.79
C ALA A 520 -19.36 -17.95 18.24
N ASP A 521 -20.68 -17.88 18.44
CA ASP A 521 -21.38 -18.08 19.71
C ASP A 521 -20.76 -17.32 20.90
N PRO A 522 -20.55 -16.00 20.79
CA PRO A 522 -19.90 -15.20 21.83
C PRO A 522 -20.88 -14.86 22.95
N PRO A 523 -20.43 -14.75 24.23
CA PRO A 523 -21.28 -14.33 25.37
C PRO A 523 -21.60 -12.84 25.36
N VAL A 524 -20.80 -12.03 24.68
CA VAL A 524 -21.03 -10.58 24.53
C VAL A 524 -21.13 -10.22 23.07
N LEU A 525 -22.14 -9.43 22.71
CA LEU A 525 -22.40 -8.97 21.36
C LEU A 525 -22.33 -7.44 21.28
N ILE A 526 -21.74 -6.97 20.20
CA ILE A 526 -21.70 -5.56 19.83
C ILE A 526 -22.42 -5.43 18.48
N LEU A 527 -23.48 -4.64 18.46
CA LEU A 527 -24.34 -4.50 17.30
C LEU A 527 -24.38 -3.02 16.89
N ASP A 528 -23.91 -2.74 15.68
CA ASP A 528 -24.02 -1.41 15.07
C ASP A 528 -25.14 -1.45 14.03
N GLU A 529 -26.30 -0.88 14.39
CA GLU A 529 -27.54 -1.03 13.65
C GLU A 529 -27.79 0.17 12.74
N ALA A 530 -27.44 0.07 11.45
CA ALA A 530 -27.94 0.98 10.43
C ALA A 530 -28.51 0.20 9.23
N THR A 531 -29.82 0.34 9.04
CA THR A 531 -30.55 -0.39 8.00
C THR A 531 -31.32 0.56 7.07
N SER A 532 -30.76 1.73 6.75
CA SER A 532 -31.44 2.82 6.04
C SER A 532 -31.84 2.58 4.57
N SER A 533 -31.60 1.38 4.01
CA SER A 533 -31.87 1.11 2.58
C SER A 533 -32.30 -0.33 2.29
N ILE A 534 -33.00 -0.97 3.26
CA ILE A 534 -33.42 -2.38 3.16
C ILE A 534 -34.94 -2.45 2.99
N ASP A 535 -35.43 -3.36 2.16
CA ASP A 535 -36.87 -3.60 2.02
C ASP A 535 -37.49 -4.16 3.31
N THR A 536 -38.74 -3.81 3.59
CA THR A 536 -39.45 -4.12 4.84
C THR A 536 -39.49 -5.63 5.15
N ARG A 537 -39.54 -6.49 4.12
CA ARG A 537 -39.54 -7.94 4.32
C ARG A 537 -38.20 -8.48 4.81
N THR A 538 -37.11 -8.04 4.20
CA THR A 538 -35.76 -8.42 4.61
C THR A 538 -35.41 -7.81 5.97
N GLU A 539 -35.90 -6.61 6.23
CA GLU A 539 -35.78 -5.94 7.52
C GLU A 539 -36.37 -6.79 8.66
N ALA A 540 -37.59 -7.29 8.50
CA ALA A 540 -38.22 -8.17 9.50
C ALA A 540 -37.45 -9.51 9.70
N LEU A 541 -36.74 -10.00 8.68
CA LEU A 541 -35.88 -11.18 8.81
C LEU A 541 -34.60 -10.86 9.58
N ILE A 542 -34.02 -9.68 9.36
CA ILE A 542 -32.85 -9.19 10.10
C ILE A 542 -33.20 -9.01 11.56
N GLU A 543 -34.31 -8.34 11.88
CA GLU A 543 -34.80 -8.14 13.25
C GLU A 543 -34.93 -9.47 13.98
N LYS A 544 -35.63 -10.45 13.39
CA LYS A 544 -35.77 -11.80 13.97
C LYS A 544 -34.45 -12.53 14.15
N GLY A 545 -33.51 -12.37 13.20
CA GLY A 545 -32.17 -12.95 13.30
C GLY A 545 -31.37 -12.31 14.41
N MET A 546 -31.46 -11.01 14.55
CA MET A 546 -30.82 -10.26 15.63
C MET A 546 -31.39 -10.64 17.00
N ASP A 547 -32.73 -10.72 17.14
CA ASP A 547 -33.36 -11.12 18.40
C ASP A 547 -32.94 -12.55 18.81
N ALA A 548 -32.89 -13.47 17.86
CA ALA A 548 -32.41 -14.83 18.12
C ALA A 548 -30.92 -14.84 18.51
N LEU A 549 -30.10 -13.99 17.89
CA LEU A 549 -28.68 -13.87 18.22
C LEU A 549 -28.46 -13.24 19.61
N MET A 550 -29.28 -12.27 20.00
CA MET A 550 -29.16 -11.56 21.29
C MET A 550 -29.60 -12.38 22.51
N ALA A 551 -30.45 -13.40 22.31
CA ALA A 551 -31.05 -14.16 23.42
C ALA A 551 -29.99 -14.77 24.36
N GLY A 552 -30.08 -14.47 25.65
CA GLY A 552 -29.20 -15.00 26.70
C GLY A 552 -27.79 -14.40 26.75
N ARG A 553 -27.50 -13.35 25.99
CA ARG A 553 -26.18 -12.70 25.92
C ARG A 553 -26.19 -11.29 26.43
N THR A 554 -25.03 -10.80 26.86
CA THR A 554 -24.83 -9.38 27.10
C THR A 554 -24.69 -8.66 25.77
N VAL A 555 -25.49 -7.61 25.55
CA VAL A 555 -25.57 -6.97 24.24
C VAL A 555 -25.37 -5.46 24.34
N PHE A 556 -24.46 -4.93 23.56
CA PHE A 556 -24.30 -3.49 23.35
C PHE A 556 -24.81 -3.13 21.95
N VAL A 557 -25.82 -2.28 21.89
CA VAL A 557 -26.45 -1.85 20.63
C VAL A 557 -26.22 -0.37 20.40
N ILE A 558 -25.60 -0.01 19.27
CA ILE A 558 -25.66 1.37 18.77
C ILE A 558 -26.97 1.47 17.99
N ALA A 559 -27.97 2.08 18.64
CA ALA A 559 -29.31 2.01 18.12
C ALA A 559 -29.61 3.21 17.21
N HIS A 560 -30.01 2.90 15.99
CA HIS A 560 -30.57 3.82 15.00
C HIS A 560 -32.08 3.61 14.81
N ARG A 561 -32.69 2.67 15.57
CA ARG A 561 -34.11 2.32 15.51
C ARG A 561 -34.77 2.38 16.86
N LEU A 562 -35.94 2.97 16.90
CA LEU A 562 -36.72 3.10 18.10
C LEU A 562 -37.20 1.74 18.67
N SER A 563 -37.46 0.73 17.81
CA SER A 563 -37.87 -0.61 18.23
C SER A 563 -36.78 -1.32 19.06
N THR A 564 -35.53 -1.25 18.59
CA THR A 564 -34.40 -1.87 19.29
C THR A 564 -34.08 -1.21 20.60
N VAL A 565 -34.23 0.14 20.68
CA VAL A 565 -34.06 0.93 21.90
C VAL A 565 -35.10 0.56 22.93
N ARG A 566 -36.36 0.50 22.53
CA ARG A 566 -37.50 0.27 23.43
C ARG A 566 -37.39 -1.04 24.22
N ASN A 567 -36.88 -2.09 23.56
CA ASN A 567 -36.77 -3.42 24.14
C ASN A 567 -35.40 -3.67 24.84
N SER A 568 -34.67 -2.60 25.21
CA SER A 568 -33.42 -2.70 25.95
C SER A 568 -33.61 -2.60 27.45
N ASP A 569 -32.81 -3.36 28.21
CA ASP A 569 -32.85 -3.37 29.67
C ASP A 569 -32.35 -2.05 30.26
N ALA A 570 -31.46 -1.37 29.57
CA ALA A 570 -31.04 -0.02 29.86
C ALA A 570 -30.70 0.76 28.60
N ILE A 571 -31.12 2.00 28.58
CA ILE A 571 -30.82 2.98 27.54
C ILE A 571 -29.86 4.01 28.12
N MET A 572 -28.78 4.28 27.40
CA MET A 572 -27.79 5.29 27.74
C MET A 572 -27.82 6.38 26.71
N VAL A 573 -28.22 7.57 27.10
CA VAL A 573 -28.21 8.75 26.21
C VAL A 573 -26.86 9.44 26.31
N LEU A 574 -26.17 9.53 25.17
CA LEU A 574 -24.87 10.17 25.09
C LEU A 574 -25.00 11.55 24.45
N GLU A 575 -24.34 12.52 25.07
CA GLU A 575 -24.12 13.84 24.48
C GLU A 575 -22.72 14.34 24.82
N HIS A 576 -21.98 14.80 23.79
CA HIS A 576 -20.60 15.29 23.93
C HIS A 576 -19.67 14.38 24.75
N GLY A 577 -19.74 13.07 24.51
CA GLY A 577 -18.87 12.08 25.14
C GLY A 577 -19.22 11.76 26.63
N ARG A 578 -20.40 12.12 27.06
CA ARG A 578 -20.89 11.84 28.44
C ARG A 578 -22.25 11.16 28.40
N ILE A 579 -22.54 10.31 29.38
CA ILE A 579 -23.89 9.79 29.60
C ILE A 579 -24.66 10.84 30.37
N ILE A 580 -25.69 11.41 29.74
CA ILE A 580 -26.57 12.43 30.37
C ILE A 580 -27.83 11.83 30.96
N GLU A 581 -28.32 10.72 30.42
CA GLU A 581 -29.48 10.00 30.95
C GLU A 581 -29.24 8.50 30.90
N ARG A 582 -29.78 7.79 31.89
CA ARG A 582 -29.79 6.34 31.96
C ARG A 582 -31.12 5.86 32.58
N GLY A 583 -31.70 4.81 32.02
CA GLY A 583 -32.92 4.18 32.50
C GLY A 583 -33.53 3.23 31.49
N THR A 584 -34.68 2.66 31.82
CA THR A 584 -35.54 1.91 30.91
C THR A 584 -36.31 2.88 30.01
N HIS A 585 -36.93 2.36 28.94
CA HIS A 585 -37.79 3.15 28.05
C HIS A 585 -38.83 3.96 28.81
N ASP A 586 -39.60 3.29 29.68
CA ASP A 586 -40.72 3.91 30.41
C ASP A 586 -40.22 4.97 31.41
N GLU A 587 -39.12 4.71 32.11
CA GLU A 587 -38.50 5.68 33.02
C GLU A 587 -38.03 6.94 32.32
N LEU A 588 -37.39 6.80 31.14
CA LEU A 588 -36.87 7.94 30.38
C LEU A 588 -37.97 8.73 29.68
N ILE A 589 -39.01 8.07 29.19
CA ILE A 589 -40.21 8.75 28.67
C ILE A 589 -40.88 9.59 29.77
N ALA A 590 -41.01 9.04 30.97
CA ALA A 590 -41.63 9.76 32.13
C ALA A 590 -40.80 10.98 32.57
N LYS A 591 -39.48 10.98 32.36
CA LYS A 591 -38.59 12.11 32.68
C LYS A 591 -38.75 13.32 31.78
N HIS A 592 -39.34 13.14 30.58
CA HIS A 592 -39.44 14.17 29.55
C HIS A 592 -38.12 14.87 29.18
N GLY A 593 -36.99 14.13 29.28
CA GLY A 593 -35.64 14.62 29.03
C GLY A 593 -35.21 14.51 27.57
N GLU A 594 -33.91 14.37 27.34
CA GLU A 594 -33.31 14.27 25.99
C GLU A 594 -33.81 13.02 25.26
N TYR A 595 -33.93 11.87 25.95
CA TYR A 595 -34.49 10.65 25.35
C TYR A 595 -35.90 10.84 24.85
N TYR A 596 -36.74 11.56 25.61
CA TYR A 596 -38.13 11.86 25.21
C TYR A 596 -38.16 12.70 23.92
N GLN A 597 -37.28 13.69 23.81
CA GLN A 597 -37.19 14.55 22.62
C GLN A 597 -36.76 13.76 21.39
N LEU A 598 -35.75 12.87 21.52
CA LEU A 598 -35.28 11.97 20.47
C LEU A 598 -36.39 10.98 20.06
N TYR A 599 -37.12 10.42 21.03
CA TYR A 599 -38.15 9.44 20.76
C TYR A 599 -39.40 10.04 20.08
N THR A 600 -39.80 11.25 20.47
CA THR A 600 -40.96 11.95 19.88
C THR A 600 -40.66 12.68 18.57
N GLY A 601 -39.43 12.66 18.11
CA GLY A 601 -39.00 13.35 16.86
C GLY A 601 -38.94 14.87 17.02
N SER A 602 -38.96 15.39 18.24
CA SER A 602 -38.72 16.81 18.51
C SER A 602 -37.24 17.20 18.33
N ARG A 603 -36.36 16.20 18.31
CA ARG A 603 -34.93 16.28 17.94
C ARG A 603 -34.58 15.06 17.08
N GLU A 604 -33.84 15.25 16.02
CA GLU A 604 -33.49 14.15 15.10
C GLU A 604 -32.39 13.26 15.69
N LEU A 605 -32.51 11.95 15.48
CA LEU A 605 -31.46 10.94 15.65
C LEU A 605 -30.55 10.99 14.40
N GLU A 606 -29.81 12.08 14.18
CA GLU A 606 -28.85 12.13 13.07
C GLU A 606 -27.57 11.36 13.37
#